data_6e305fc34781008e85cacd98b77945d3
#
_entry.id   6e305fc34781008e85cacd98b77945d3
#
_cell.length_a   1.000
_cell.length_b   1.000
_cell.length_c   1.000
_cell.angle_alpha   90.00
_cell.angle_beta   90.00
_cell.angle_gamma   90.00
#
_symmetry.space_group_name_H-M   'P 1'
#
loop_
_entity.id
_entity.type
_entity.pdbx_description
1 polymer ?
#
loop_
_entity_poly.entity_id
_entity_poly.type
_entity_poly.pdbx_seq_one_letter_code
_entity_poly.pdbx_strand_id
1 'polypeptide(L)'
;MRLKKNTILGKIKIQTFSYLIFSFLFSTYSFSSDISSIITPKILWRNNITFVEIKILDKVSSKTSQLSLNIGQETKFGNLIIKILKCKNSEFDDNPEVTAYMQVQDITLKNNDQVYVFNGWTFSSSPSISLFDHPVYDIWLIKCY
;
A
#
# COMPACT_ATOMS: atom_id res chain seq x y z
N MET A 1 -11.11 3.25 85.31
CA MET A 1 -11.66 1.99 84.78
C MET A 1 -11.50 2.01 83.26
N ARG A 2 -10.45 1.31 82.70
CA ARG A 2 -10.14 1.29 81.23
C ARG A 2 -10.62 -0.02 80.66
N LEU A 3 -11.56 0.03 79.75
CA LEU A 3 -12.08 -1.16 79.01
C LEU A 3 -11.05 -1.53 77.92
N LYS A 4 -10.50 -2.73 77.96
CA LYS A 4 -9.71 -3.34 76.89
C LYS A 4 -10.68 -3.78 75.78
N LYS A 5 -10.53 -3.19 74.62
CA LYS A 5 -11.19 -3.63 73.36
C LYS A 5 -10.48 -4.87 72.83
N ASN A 6 -11.22 -5.96 72.71
CA ASN A 6 -10.74 -7.23 72.15
C ASN A 6 -10.51 -7.12 70.62
N THR A 7 -9.26 -7.23 70.24
CA THR A 7 -8.80 -7.18 68.84
C THR A 7 -8.62 -8.61 68.28
N ILE A 8 -9.65 -9.42 68.28
CA ILE A 8 -9.55 -10.80 67.78
C ILE A 8 -10.42 -11.06 66.51
N LEU A 9 -11.32 -10.12 66.16
CA LEU A 9 -12.28 -10.35 65.06
C LEU A 9 -11.77 -9.96 63.66
N GLY A 10 -10.57 -9.40 63.55
CA GLY A 10 -10.06 -8.87 62.26
C GLY A 10 -9.24 -9.85 61.44
N LYS A 11 -8.69 -10.93 62.00
CA LYS A 11 -7.73 -11.79 61.27
C LYS A 11 -8.35 -12.91 60.44
N ILE A 12 -9.57 -13.35 60.76
CA ILE A 12 -10.19 -14.46 60.04
C ILE A 12 -10.83 -14.02 58.73
N LYS A 13 -11.31 -12.78 58.62
CA LYS A 13 -11.92 -12.25 57.38
C LYS A 13 -10.94 -11.92 56.25
N ILE A 14 -9.71 -11.63 56.55
CA ILE A 14 -8.69 -11.27 55.54
C ILE A 14 -8.21 -12.50 54.78
N GLN A 15 -8.10 -13.64 55.44
CA GLN A 15 -7.58 -14.86 54.84
C GLN A 15 -8.59 -15.52 53.89
N THR A 16 -9.87 -15.49 54.20
CA THR A 16 -10.94 -16.01 53.34
C THR A 16 -11.20 -15.10 52.14
N PHE A 17 -10.99 -13.78 52.27
CA PHE A 17 -11.15 -12.82 51.16
C PHE A 17 -10.01 -12.94 50.17
N SER A 18 -8.82 -13.27 50.63
CA SER A 18 -7.62 -13.47 49.76
C SER A 18 -7.79 -14.71 48.88
N TYR A 19 -8.39 -15.80 49.36
CA TYR A 19 -8.65 -16.98 48.54
C TYR A 19 -9.73 -16.76 47.49
N LEU A 20 -10.75 -15.95 47.77
CA LEU A 20 -11.77 -15.60 46.79
C LEU A 20 -11.24 -14.71 45.66
N ILE A 21 -10.37 -13.79 45.97
CA ILE A 21 -9.74 -12.94 44.95
C ILE A 21 -8.76 -13.76 44.07
N PHE A 22 -8.02 -14.71 44.69
CA PHE A 22 -7.08 -15.54 43.94
C PHE A 22 -7.79 -16.56 43.04
N SER A 23 -8.95 -17.09 43.43
CA SER A 23 -9.73 -17.97 42.55
C SER A 23 -10.41 -17.25 41.41
N PHE A 24 -10.71 -15.93 41.55
CA PHE A 24 -11.27 -15.11 40.48
C PHE A 24 -10.24 -14.73 39.42
N LEU A 25 -8.94 -14.62 39.81
CA LEU A 25 -7.85 -14.29 38.91
C LEU A 25 -7.41 -15.46 38.00
N PHE A 26 -7.72 -16.70 38.39
CA PHE A 26 -7.39 -17.89 37.57
C PHE A 26 -8.50 -18.31 36.61
N SER A 27 -9.71 -17.73 36.72
CA SER A 27 -10.85 -18.12 35.87
C SER A 27 -10.95 -17.38 34.55
N THR A 28 -10.02 -16.47 34.22
CA THR A 28 -10.10 -15.65 33.00
C THR A 28 -9.06 -15.97 31.93
N TYR A 29 -8.27 -17.05 32.08
CA TYR A 29 -7.30 -17.45 31.07
C TYR A 29 -7.77 -18.68 30.27
N SER A 30 -8.99 -18.61 29.75
CA SER A 30 -9.41 -19.47 28.65
C SER A 30 -9.96 -18.57 27.52
N PHE A 31 -9.17 -17.58 27.09
CA PHE A 31 -9.45 -16.95 25.83
C PHE A 31 -8.70 -17.73 24.75
N SER A 32 -9.48 -18.60 24.14
CA SER A 32 -9.09 -19.42 23.01
C SER A 32 -8.49 -18.57 21.91
N SER A 33 -7.34 -18.97 21.42
CA SER A 33 -6.55 -18.38 20.37
C SER A 33 -7.12 -18.62 18.95
N ASP A 34 -8.44 -18.63 18.79
CA ASP A 34 -9.06 -18.91 17.50
C ASP A 34 -9.55 -17.68 16.73
N ILE A 35 -9.05 -16.47 17.06
CA ILE A 35 -9.39 -15.25 16.29
C ILE A 35 -8.47 -15.05 15.09
N SER A 36 -7.39 -15.81 14.95
CA SER A 36 -6.47 -15.67 13.83
C SER A 36 -6.97 -16.23 12.49
N SER A 37 -8.11 -16.95 12.49
CA SER A 37 -8.66 -17.55 11.26
C SER A 37 -9.81 -16.75 10.61
N ILE A 38 -10.30 -15.68 11.24
CA ILE A 38 -11.53 -15.00 10.77
C ILE A 38 -11.27 -13.64 10.13
N ILE A 39 -10.10 -13.02 10.27
CA ILE A 39 -9.81 -11.70 9.72
C ILE A 39 -8.57 -11.74 8.84
N THR A 40 -8.60 -12.55 7.83
CA THR A 40 -8.11 -12.17 6.53
C THR A 40 -9.31 -12.26 5.58
N PRO A 41 -10.04 -11.19 5.32
CA PRO A 41 -10.64 -11.09 4.02
C PRO A 41 -9.42 -11.14 3.10
N LYS A 42 -9.13 -12.33 2.58
CA LYS A 42 -8.40 -12.48 1.34
C LYS A 42 -9.29 -11.80 0.31
N ILE A 43 -9.23 -10.46 0.31
CA ILE A 43 -9.71 -9.63 -0.78
C ILE A 43 -8.84 -10.10 -1.92
N LEU A 44 -9.32 -11.11 -2.60
CA LEU A 44 -8.85 -11.54 -3.89
C LEU A 44 -9.08 -10.38 -4.86
N TRP A 45 -8.24 -9.35 -4.77
CA TRP A 45 -7.98 -8.46 -5.88
C TRP A 45 -7.20 -9.28 -6.89
N ARG A 46 -7.92 -10.29 -7.46
CA ARG A 46 -7.40 -11.10 -8.55
C ARG A 46 -7.72 -10.37 -9.86
N ASN A 47 -7.22 -9.15 -9.98
CA ASN A 47 -6.86 -8.67 -11.30
C ASN A 47 -5.35 -8.87 -11.36
N ASN A 48 -4.92 -10.00 -11.91
CA ASN A 48 -3.53 -10.22 -12.29
C ASN A 48 -3.21 -9.29 -13.47
N ILE A 49 -3.30 -7.98 -13.24
CA ILE A 49 -2.81 -6.99 -14.19
C ILE A 49 -1.30 -7.15 -14.18
N THR A 50 -0.76 -7.69 -15.25
CA THR A 50 0.66 -7.96 -15.38
C THR A 50 1.33 -7.02 -16.36
N PHE A 51 0.55 -6.44 -17.27
CA PHE A 51 1.05 -5.58 -18.34
C PHE A 51 0.37 -4.23 -18.35
N VAL A 52 1.15 -3.22 -18.70
CA VAL A 52 0.68 -1.86 -18.90
C VAL A 52 1.09 -1.41 -20.28
N GLU A 53 0.15 -0.86 -21.03
CA GLU A 53 0.41 -0.29 -22.33
C GLU A 53 0.51 1.22 -22.21
N ILE A 54 1.63 1.76 -22.70
CA ILE A 54 1.90 3.19 -22.75
C ILE A 54 2.20 3.62 -24.18
N LYS A 55 1.93 4.88 -24.48
CA LYS A 55 2.30 5.54 -25.72
C LYS A 55 3.34 6.60 -25.43
N ILE A 56 4.42 6.60 -26.20
CA ILE A 56 5.50 7.58 -26.07
C ILE A 56 5.59 8.38 -27.36
N LEU A 57 5.58 9.70 -27.25
CA LEU A 57 5.92 10.62 -28.34
C LEU A 57 7.36 11.08 -28.17
N ASP A 58 8.16 10.91 -29.18
CA ASP A 58 9.41 11.62 -29.37
C ASP A 58 9.13 12.97 -30.04
N LYS A 59 9.26 14.05 -29.27
CA LYS A 59 8.99 15.43 -29.73
C LYS A 59 9.95 15.89 -30.80
N VAL A 60 11.17 15.35 -30.82
CA VAL A 60 12.21 15.75 -31.80
C VAL A 60 11.92 15.15 -33.16
N SER A 61 11.58 13.88 -33.22
CA SER A 61 11.28 13.17 -34.47
C SER A 61 9.80 13.18 -34.84
N SER A 62 8.92 13.64 -33.92
CA SER A 62 7.45 13.58 -34.02
C SER A 62 6.92 12.16 -34.23
N LYS A 63 7.67 11.14 -33.79
CA LYS A 63 7.28 9.75 -33.88
C LYS A 63 6.63 9.27 -32.59
N THR A 64 5.57 8.48 -32.72
CA THR A 64 4.94 7.81 -31.60
C THR A 64 5.26 6.32 -31.61
N SER A 65 5.56 5.80 -30.42
CA SER A 65 5.80 4.37 -30.16
C SER A 65 4.84 3.88 -29.09
N GLN A 66 4.36 2.66 -29.23
CA GLN A 66 3.52 1.99 -28.25
C GLN A 66 4.31 0.85 -27.61
N LEU A 67 4.31 0.80 -26.30
CA LEU A 67 5.09 -0.14 -25.51
C LEU A 67 4.22 -0.86 -24.51
N SER A 68 4.42 -2.17 -24.41
CA SER A 68 3.83 -3.01 -23.37
C SER A 68 4.90 -3.30 -22.32
N LEU A 69 4.65 -2.90 -21.08
CA LEU A 69 5.57 -2.99 -19.96
C LEU A 69 5.05 -3.98 -18.91
N ASN A 70 5.93 -4.79 -18.37
CA ASN A 70 5.63 -5.62 -17.19
C ASN A 70 5.63 -4.75 -15.93
N ILE A 71 4.65 -4.93 -15.06
CA ILE A 71 4.61 -4.26 -13.76
C ILE A 71 5.80 -4.72 -12.91
N GLY A 72 6.49 -3.77 -12.28
CA GLY A 72 7.66 -3.99 -11.44
C GLY A 72 8.98 -4.10 -12.21
N GLN A 73 8.95 -4.25 -13.53
CA GLN A 73 10.15 -4.35 -14.36
C GLN A 73 10.56 -2.99 -14.92
N GLU A 74 11.87 -2.74 -14.96
CA GLU A 74 12.44 -1.57 -15.62
C GLU A 74 12.60 -1.85 -17.12
N THR A 75 12.15 -0.89 -17.92
CA THR A 75 12.27 -0.95 -19.38
C THR A 75 12.95 0.31 -19.90
N LYS A 76 13.97 0.12 -20.73
CA LYS A 76 14.70 1.22 -21.35
C LYS A 76 14.04 1.61 -22.67
N PHE A 77 13.78 2.91 -22.85
CA PHE A 77 13.37 3.52 -24.12
C PHE A 77 14.17 4.77 -24.39
N GLY A 78 15.00 4.75 -25.41
CA GLY A 78 15.93 5.86 -25.69
C GLY A 78 16.84 6.13 -24.49
N ASN A 79 16.72 7.33 -23.93
CA ASN A 79 17.46 7.76 -22.75
C ASN A 79 16.64 7.64 -21.45
N LEU A 80 15.45 7.06 -21.51
CA LEU A 80 14.59 6.88 -20.36
C LEU A 80 14.66 5.45 -19.84
N ILE A 81 14.61 5.30 -18.51
CA ILE A 81 14.28 4.08 -17.82
C ILE A 81 12.90 4.26 -17.21
N ILE A 82 11.95 3.44 -17.65
CA ILE A 82 10.54 3.50 -17.24
C ILE A 82 10.22 2.27 -16.41
N LYS A 83 9.56 2.48 -15.26
CA LYS A 83 9.09 1.42 -14.36
C LYS A 83 7.67 1.72 -13.93
N ILE A 84 6.78 0.78 -14.12
CA ILE A 84 5.42 0.84 -13.59
C ILE A 84 5.37 0.01 -12.31
N LEU A 85 5.01 0.64 -11.20
CA LEU A 85 4.92 -0.05 -9.91
C LEU A 85 3.54 -0.66 -9.66
N LYS A 86 2.49 0.04 -10.12
CA LYS A 86 1.10 -0.40 -9.96
C LYS A 86 0.29 0.08 -11.15
N CYS A 87 -0.71 -0.70 -11.53
CA CYS A 87 -1.76 -0.28 -12.44
C CYS A 87 -3.11 -0.77 -11.95
N LYS A 88 -4.15 0.03 -12.16
CA LYS A 88 -5.51 -0.26 -11.75
C LYS A 88 -6.49 0.27 -12.79
N ASN A 89 -7.47 -0.55 -13.14
CA ASN A 89 -8.64 -0.14 -13.90
C ASN A 89 -9.78 0.17 -12.93
N SER A 90 -10.47 1.28 -13.10
CA SER A 90 -11.71 1.58 -12.39
C SER A 90 -12.85 0.88 -13.10
N GLU A 91 -13.50 -0.08 -12.43
CA GLU A 91 -14.60 -0.88 -13.00
C GLU A 91 -15.99 -0.28 -12.69
N PHE A 92 -16.04 0.79 -11.88
CA PHE A 92 -17.28 1.26 -11.26
C PHE A 92 -17.91 2.49 -11.91
N ASP A 93 -17.35 2.97 -13.00
CA ASP A 93 -17.82 4.20 -13.63
C ASP A 93 -18.29 3.94 -15.06
N ASP A 94 -19.30 4.70 -15.50
CA ASP A 94 -19.74 4.75 -16.91
C ASP A 94 -18.59 5.20 -17.84
N ASN A 95 -17.51 5.71 -17.25
CA ASN A 95 -16.27 6.10 -17.92
C ASN A 95 -15.07 5.48 -17.20
N PRO A 96 -14.64 4.24 -17.57
CA PRO A 96 -13.59 3.55 -16.86
C PRO A 96 -12.26 4.30 -16.94
N GLU A 97 -11.70 4.66 -15.76
CA GLU A 97 -10.40 5.31 -15.63
C GLU A 97 -9.31 4.26 -15.42
N VAL A 98 -8.23 4.39 -16.16
CA VAL A 98 -6.99 3.61 -15.93
C VAL A 98 -5.98 4.49 -15.21
N THR A 99 -5.48 4.01 -14.08
CA THR A 99 -4.47 4.71 -13.29
C THR A 99 -3.23 3.86 -13.10
N ALA A 100 -2.05 4.46 -13.23
CA ALA A 100 -0.79 3.77 -12.99
C ALA A 100 0.15 4.63 -12.16
N TYR A 101 0.92 3.98 -11.28
CA TYR A 101 2.05 4.63 -10.61
C TYR A 101 3.31 4.36 -11.41
N MET A 102 3.88 5.43 -11.98
CA MET A 102 5.00 5.37 -12.91
C MET A 102 6.21 6.10 -12.34
N GLN A 103 7.36 5.52 -12.54
CA GLN A 103 8.66 6.11 -12.28
C GLN A 103 9.44 6.20 -13.59
N VAL A 104 10.00 7.36 -13.89
CA VAL A 104 10.83 7.59 -15.08
C VAL A 104 12.12 8.26 -14.66
N GLN A 105 13.24 7.72 -15.12
CA GLN A 105 14.58 8.28 -14.95
C GLN A 105 15.14 8.64 -16.31
N ASP A 106 15.86 9.78 -16.40
CA ASP A 106 16.65 10.13 -17.58
C ASP A 106 18.13 9.81 -17.33
N ILE A 107 18.67 8.87 -18.11
CA ILE A 107 20.07 8.42 -18.00
C ILE A 107 21.07 9.37 -18.66
N THR A 108 20.63 10.45 -19.32
CA THR A 108 21.54 11.48 -19.83
C THR A 108 22.05 12.40 -18.75
N LEU A 109 21.31 12.51 -17.65
CA LEU A 109 21.71 13.29 -16.48
C LEU A 109 22.86 12.56 -15.77
N LYS A 110 24.09 13.04 -15.96
CA LYS A 110 25.33 12.42 -15.46
C LYS A 110 25.55 12.50 -13.94
N ASN A 111 24.53 12.86 -13.19
CA ASN A 111 24.62 12.84 -11.74
C ASN A 111 24.51 11.38 -11.27
N ASN A 112 25.45 10.93 -10.45
CA ASN A 112 25.41 9.60 -9.81
C ASN A 112 24.16 9.38 -8.93
N ASP A 113 23.35 10.41 -8.74
CA ASP A 113 22.09 10.34 -8.05
C ASP A 113 21.00 9.87 -9.03
N GLN A 114 20.30 8.82 -8.68
CA GLN A 114 19.13 8.34 -9.44
C GLN A 114 17.98 9.34 -9.28
N VAL A 115 17.99 10.40 -10.08
CA VAL A 115 16.94 11.40 -10.06
C VAL A 115 15.83 10.97 -11.00
N TYR A 116 14.64 10.81 -10.44
CA TYR A 116 13.43 10.59 -11.22
C TYR A 116 12.99 11.91 -11.86
N VAL A 117 12.86 11.93 -13.18
CA VAL A 117 12.23 13.05 -13.90
C VAL A 117 10.72 13.02 -13.78
N PHE A 118 10.18 11.84 -13.42
CA PHE A 118 8.80 11.64 -13.04
C PHE A 118 8.67 10.53 -12.01
N ASN A 119 7.86 10.75 -10.96
CA ASN A 119 7.57 9.75 -9.94
C ASN A 119 6.18 10.03 -9.34
N GLY A 120 5.15 9.38 -9.88
CA GLY A 120 3.79 9.69 -9.47
C GLY A 120 2.72 8.86 -10.19
N TRP A 121 1.47 9.19 -9.87
CA TRP A 121 0.30 8.63 -10.53
C TRP A 121 0.06 9.30 -11.87
N THR A 122 -0.28 8.52 -12.87
CA THR A 122 -0.74 8.97 -14.19
C THR A 122 -2.11 8.39 -14.50
N PHE A 123 -2.87 9.10 -15.33
CA PHE A 123 -4.27 8.82 -15.63
C PHE A 123 -4.47 8.75 -17.14
N SER A 124 -5.25 7.77 -17.62
CA SER A 124 -5.46 7.60 -19.05
C SER A 124 -6.38 8.65 -19.64
N SER A 125 -7.46 9.03 -18.92
CA SER A 125 -8.44 10.01 -19.38
C SER A 125 -7.98 11.46 -19.21
N SER A 126 -7.08 11.72 -18.27
CA SER A 126 -6.66 13.07 -17.88
C SER A 126 -5.15 13.15 -17.66
N PRO A 127 -4.35 12.98 -18.71
CA PRO A 127 -2.88 13.00 -18.61
C PRO A 127 -2.34 14.35 -18.12
N SER A 128 -3.11 15.42 -18.25
CA SER A 128 -2.74 16.77 -17.77
C SER A 128 -2.78 16.95 -16.26
N ILE A 129 -3.44 16.04 -15.51
CA ILE A 129 -3.46 16.12 -14.03
C ILE A 129 -2.08 15.81 -13.45
N SER A 130 -1.34 14.92 -14.09
CA SER A 130 0.00 14.52 -13.67
C SER A 130 0.94 14.65 -14.87
N LEU A 131 1.44 15.87 -15.09
CA LEU A 131 2.27 16.18 -16.23
C LEU A 131 3.62 15.48 -16.11
N PHE A 132 3.90 14.61 -17.06
CA PHE A 132 5.25 14.19 -17.37
C PHE A 132 5.89 15.29 -18.23
N ASP A 133 6.69 16.15 -17.60
CA ASP A 133 7.37 17.23 -18.29
C ASP A 133 8.82 16.83 -18.60
N HIS A 134 9.07 16.44 -19.86
CA HIS A 134 10.39 16.10 -20.36
C HIS A 134 10.64 16.79 -21.70
N PRO A 135 11.84 17.36 -21.94
CA PRO A 135 12.09 18.16 -23.15
C PRO A 135 11.97 17.37 -24.48
N VAL A 136 12.21 16.06 -24.43
CA VAL A 136 12.26 15.21 -25.63
C VAL A 136 11.05 14.27 -25.75
N TYR A 137 10.48 13.83 -24.64
CA TYR A 137 9.46 12.78 -24.66
C TYR A 137 8.19 13.22 -23.95
N ASP A 138 7.03 12.74 -24.45
CA ASP A 138 5.77 12.69 -23.70
C ASP A 138 5.33 11.24 -23.54
N ILE A 139 4.75 10.90 -22.40
CA ILE A 139 4.30 9.54 -22.07
C ILE A 139 2.82 9.58 -21.68
N TRP A 140 2.02 8.74 -22.30
CA TRP A 140 0.61 8.56 -21.97
C TRP A 140 0.32 7.12 -21.58
N LEU A 141 -0.45 6.95 -20.53
CA LEU A 141 -1.02 5.68 -20.13
C LEU A 141 -2.21 5.34 -21.03
N ILE A 142 -2.27 4.12 -21.56
CA ILE A 142 -3.35 3.65 -22.41
C ILE A 142 -4.26 2.68 -21.66
N LYS A 143 -3.72 1.56 -21.22
CA LYS A 143 -4.50 0.50 -20.52
C LYS A 143 -3.61 -0.41 -19.67
N CYS A 144 -4.26 -1.16 -18.78
CA CYS A 144 -3.68 -2.26 -18.01
C CYS A 144 -4.40 -3.57 -18.36
N TYR A 145 -3.66 -4.69 -18.42
CA TYR A 145 -4.24 -6.02 -18.72
C TYR A 145 -3.37 -7.16 -18.18
#